data_762ac5931c3a4620973a98de042017cf
#
_entry.id   762ac5931c3a4620973a98de042017cf
#
_cell.length_a   1.000
_cell.length_b   1.000
_cell.length_c   1.000
_cell.angle_alpha   90.00
_cell.angle_beta   90.00
_cell.angle_gamma   90.00
#
_symmetry.space_group_name_H-M   'P 1'
#
loop_
_entity.id
_entity.type
_entity.pdbx_description
1 polymer ?
#
loop_
_entity_poly.entity_id
_entity_poly.type
_entity_poly.pdbx_seq_one_letter_code
_entity_poly.pdbx_strand_id
1 'polypeptide(L)'
;QAKIRTNGTAIPIVQREEDAKFTSKFITADPTIKSLNDLKGKTFAFGAPSSTSGSLMPRYFLQQAGLNPEKDFKNVAFSGAHDATVAFVAAGKADAGVLNASVWEKLVEAKKVDTDKVRVFATTPPYFDYNWTVRGDLDPALIKKLTDVFLKLDANNPDDKEIMALQRASKFIPTKKENYDGIEKAAQSAGLLK
;
A
#
# COMPACT_ATOMS: atom_id res chain seq x y z
N GLN A 1 -2.80 -8.93 9.23
CA GLN A 1 -1.93 -9.63 10.21
C GLN A 1 -2.46 -9.50 11.64
N ALA A 2 -2.78 -8.28 12.14
CA ALA A 2 -3.28 -8.09 13.49
C ALA A 2 -4.51 -8.96 13.77
N LYS A 3 -5.49 -8.99 12.86
CA LYS A 3 -6.69 -9.84 12.98
C LYS A 3 -6.34 -11.31 13.19
N ILE A 4 -5.39 -11.86 12.43
CA ILE A 4 -4.96 -13.27 12.55
C ILE A 4 -4.31 -13.52 13.90
N ARG A 5 -3.35 -12.67 14.28
CA ARG A 5 -2.57 -12.84 15.53
C ARG A 5 -3.41 -12.69 16.80
N THR A 6 -4.55 -12.03 16.72
CA THR A 6 -5.43 -11.74 17.85
C THR A 6 -6.77 -12.48 17.76
N ASN A 7 -6.91 -13.48 16.87
CA ASN A 7 -8.17 -14.19 16.63
C ASN A 7 -9.36 -13.22 16.41
N GLY A 8 -9.13 -12.13 15.68
CA GLY A 8 -10.15 -11.16 15.34
C GLY A 8 -10.47 -10.11 16.40
N THR A 9 -9.80 -10.13 17.57
CA THR A 9 -10.09 -9.21 18.69
C THR A 9 -9.44 -7.82 18.50
N ALA A 10 -8.44 -7.69 17.62
CA ALA A 10 -7.81 -6.40 17.35
C ALA A 10 -8.80 -5.34 16.87
N ILE A 11 -8.66 -4.10 17.36
CA ILE A 11 -9.56 -2.97 17.10
C ILE A 11 -8.78 -1.87 16.40
N PRO A 12 -9.03 -1.59 15.11
CA PRO A 12 -8.51 -0.38 14.47
C PRO A 12 -9.26 0.84 15.03
N ILE A 13 -8.51 1.87 15.42
CA ILE A 13 -9.07 3.03 16.11
C ILE A 13 -9.01 4.31 15.28
N VAL A 14 -7.87 4.58 14.67
CA VAL A 14 -7.67 5.77 13.84
C VAL A 14 -6.79 5.44 12.64
N GLN A 15 -6.87 6.27 11.63
CA GLN A 15 -6.03 6.26 10.45
C GLN A 15 -5.69 7.68 10.02
N ARG A 16 -4.69 7.87 9.18
CA ARG A 16 -4.49 9.15 8.50
C ARG A 16 -5.58 9.34 7.45
N GLU A 17 -5.94 10.56 7.16
CA GLU A 17 -6.92 10.86 6.11
C GLU A 17 -6.45 10.33 4.73
N GLU A 18 -5.16 10.41 4.47
CA GLU A 18 -4.49 9.88 3.27
C GLU A 18 -4.69 8.38 3.09
N ASP A 19 -4.82 7.63 4.19
CA ASP A 19 -4.98 6.17 4.15
C ASP A 19 -6.39 5.70 3.77
N ALA A 20 -7.38 6.60 3.77
CA ALA A 20 -8.73 6.28 3.34
C ALA A 20 -8.87 6.19 1.81
N LYS A 21 -7.94 6.78 1.06
CA LYS A 21 -7.93 6.82 -0.41
C LYS A 21 -6.54 6.44 -0.97
N PHE A 22 -5.92 5.47 -0.35
CA PHE A 22 -4.58 5.04 -0.71
C PHE A 22 -4.55 4.34 -2.07
N THR A 23 -3.45 4.48 -2.82
CA THR A 23 -3.29 3.84 -4.13
C THR A 23 -1.90 3.23 -4.29
N SER A 24 -1.77 2.32 -5.25
CA SER A 24 -0.50 1.81 -5.74
C SER A 24 -0.25 2.27 -7.17
N LYS A 25 1.02 2.51 -7.50
CA LYS A 25 1.46 2.90 -8.83
C LYS A 25 2.12 1.71 -9.51
N PHE A 26 1.64 1.37 -10.72
CA PHE A 26 2.31 0.45 -11.62
C PHE A 26 3.29 1.22 -12.48
N ILE A 27 4.54 0.80 -12.47
CA ILE A 27 5.66 1.48 -13.14
C ILE A 27 6.33 0.58 -14.15
N THR A 28 6.91 1.18 -15.18
CA THR A 28 7.68 0.47 -16.22
C THR A 28 8.72 1.39 -16.85
N ALA A 29 9.79 0.81 -17.39
CA ALA A 29 10.73 1.46 -18.29
C ALA A 29 10.49 1.03 -19.77
N ASP A 30 9.62 0.04 -20.01
CA ASP A 30 9.28 -0.42 -21.37
C ASP A 30 8.24 0.52 -22.01
N PRO A 31 8.55 1.21 -23.12
CA PRO A 31 7.62 2.13 -23.77
C PRO A 31 6.40 1.43 -24.38
N THR A 32 6.46 0.10 -24.56
CA THR A 32 5.36 -0.68 -25.13
C THR A 32 4.27 -1.01 -24.10
N ILE A 33 4.58 -1.00 -22.81
CA ILE A 33 3.62 -1.27 -21.73
C ILE A 33 2.81 0.00 -21.43
N LYS A 34 1.55 0.05 -21.83
CA LYS A 34 0.63 1.19 -21.67
C LYS A 34 -0.57 0.89 -20.79
N SER A 35 -0.85 -0.39 -20.58
CA SER A 35 -2.00 -0.89 -19.82
C SER A 35 -1.64 -2.14 -19.01
N LEU A 36 -2.51 -2.56 -18.09
CA LEU A 36 -2.32 -3.80 -17.33
C LEU A 36 -2.28 -5.04 -18.25
N ASN A 37 -3.02 -5.03 -19.37
CA ASN A 37 -3.03 -6.16 -20.31
C ASN A 37 -1.69 -6.39 -21.01
N ASP A 38 -0.87 -5.35 -21.15
CA ASP A 38 0.46 -5.44 -21.75
C ASP A 38 1.48 -6.14 -20.85
N LEU A 39 1.09 -6.47 -19.62
CA LEU A 39 1.91 -7.25 -18.68
C LEU A 39 1.95 -8.76 -18.99
N LYS A 40 1.07 -9.26 -19.87
CA LYS A 40 1.09 -10.67 -20.29
C LYS A 40 2.44 -11.02 -20.90
N GLY A 41 3.04 -12.12 -20.41
CA GLY A 41 4.36 -12.57 -20.87
C GLY A 41 5.54 -11.71 -20.44
N LYS A 42 5.34 -10.69 -19.60
CA LYS A 42 6.39 -9.82 -19.05
C LYS A 42 6.87 -10.30 -17.67
N THR A 43 8.05 -9.84 -17.28
CA THR A 43 8.57 -10.02 -15.92
C THR A 43 8.04 -8.92 -15.02
N PHE A 44 7.55 -9.26 -13.83
CA PHE A 44 6.91 -8.30 -12.93
C PHE A 44 7.47 -8.35 -11.51
N ALA A 45 7.74 -7.19 -10.93
CA ALA A 45 8.22 -7.05 -9.56
C ALA A 45 7.13 -6.51 -8.63
N PHE A 46 6.74 -7.32 -7.64
CA PHE A 46 6.03 -6.88 -6.45
C PHE A 46 7.02 -6.34 -5.40
N GLY A 47 6.51 -5.63 -4.39
CA GLY A 47 7.28 -5.26 -3.19
C GLY A 47 7.55 -6.47 -2.29
N ALA A 48 7.34 -6.35 -0.97
CA ALA A 48 7.38 -7.51 -0.08
C ALA A 48 6.09 -8.35 -0.20
N PRO A 49 6.15 -9.69 -0.03
CA PRO A 49 4.97 -10.57 -0.16
C PRO A 49 3.78 -10.15 0.70
N SER A 50 4.01 -9.67 1.91
CA SER A 50 2.96 -9.26 2.87
C SER A 50 2.61 -7.76 2.78
N SER A 51 3.20 -7.02 1.85
CA SER A 51 2.92 -5.59 1.67
C SER A 51 1.52 -5.37 1.11
N THR A 52 0.70 -4.55 1.77
CA THR A 52 -0.63 -4.17 1.27
C THR A 52 -0.53 -3.48 -0.08
N SER A 53 0.23 -2.39 -0.16
CA SER A 53 0.34 -1.55 -1.37
C SER A 53 1.36 -2.05 -2.39
N GLY A 54 2.35 -2.84 -1.98
CA GLY A 54 3.37 -3.39 -2.87
C GLY A 54 3.05 -4.79 -3.41
N SER A 55 2.03 -5.47 -2.89
CA SER A 55 1.72 -6.85 -3.28
C SER A 55 0.22 -7.16 -3.23
N LEU A 56 -0.43 -7.16 -2.06
CA LEU A 56 -1.78 -7.69 -1.88
C LEU A 56 -2.82 -6.98 -2.74
N MET A 57 -2.97 -5.67 -2.56
CA MET A 57 -3.97 -4.90 -3.30
C MET A 57 -3.69 -4.83 -4.79
N PRO A 58 -2.44 -4.57 -5.25
CA PRO A 58 -2.11 -4.68 -6.67
C PRO A 58 -2.45 -6.04 -7.28
N ARG A 59 -2.13 -7.14 -6.60
CA ARG A 59 -2.45 -8.50 -7.04
C ARG A 59 -3.96 -8.71 -7.17
N TYR A 60 -4.71 -8.27 -6.18
CA TYR A 60 -6.17 -8.33 -6.21
C TYR A 60 -6.74 -7.55 -7.40
N PHE A 61 -6.27 -6.33 -7.66
CA PHE A 61 -6.74 -5.54 -8.80
C PHE A 61 -6.30 -6.11 -10.16
N LEU A 62 -5.12 -6.73 -10.25
CA LEU A 62 -4.73 -7.49 -11.45
C LEU A 62 -5.72 -8.64 -11.71
N GLN A 63 -6.09 -9.39 -10.68
CA GLN A 63 -7.07 -10.47 -10.79
C GLN A 63 -8.45 -9.95 -11.18
N GLN A 64 -8.90 -8.81 -10.63
CA GLN A 64 -10.16 -8.17 -11.05
C GLN A 64 -10.13 -7.70 -12.51
N ALA A 65 -8.96 -7.36 -13.04
CA ALA A 65 -8.75 -7.06 -14.46
C ALA A 65 -8.58 -8.31 -15.34
N GLY A 66 -8.79 -9.51 -14.79
CA GLY A 66 -8.69 -10.77 -15.52
C GLY A 66 -7.25 -11.27 -15.74
N LEU A 67 -6.28 -10.75 -14.97
CA LEU A 67 -4.88 -11.14 -15.02
C LEU A 67 -4.50 -11.97 -13.81
N ASN A 68 -3.95 -13.15 -14.02
CA ASN A 68 -3.35 -13.97 -12.97
C ASN A 68 -1.82 -13.87 -13.07
N PRO A 69 -1.13 -13.16 -12.13
CA PRO A 69 0.31 -12.97 -12.22
C PRO A 69 1.12 -14.27 -12.35
N GLU A 70 0.69 -15.34 -11.67
CA GLU A 70 1.39 -16.61 -11.69
C GLU A 70 1.23 -17.39 -12.99
N LYS A 71 0.21 -17.07 -13.80
CA LYS A 71 -0.10 -17.77 -15.06
C LYS A 71 0.20 -16.91 -16.28
N ASP A 72 -0.14 -15.62 -16.21
CA ASP A 72 -0.12 -14.73 -17.37
C ASP A 72 1.22 -13.98 -17.51
N PHE A 73 2.00 -13.86 -16.44
CA PHE A 73 3.31 -13.21 -16.49
C PHE A 73 4.42 -14.23 -16.75
N LYS A 74 5.47 -13.79 -17.43
CA LYS A 74 6.65 -14.64 -17.66
C LYS A 74 7.35 -15.05 -16.38
N ASN A 75 7.45 -14.11 -15.43
CA ASN A 75 8.04 -14.32 -14.12
C ASN A 75 7.54 -13.27 -13.14
N VAL A 76 7.39 -13.68 -11.88
CA VAL A 76 7.02 -12.81 -10.75
C VAL A 76 8.17 -12.81 -9.76
N ALA A 77 8.66 -11.62 -9.42
CA ALA A 77 9.70 -11.42 -8.42
C ALA A 77 9.19 -10.55 -7.27
N PHE A 78 9.86 -10.63 -6.13
CA PHE A 78 9.64 -9.76 -4.99
C PHE A 78 10.90 -8.93 -4.74
N SER A 79 10.79 -7.62 -4.85
CA SER A 79 11.90 -6.69 -4.63
C SER A 79 12.25 -6.49 -3.15
N GLY A 80 11.28 -6.79 -2.26
CA GLY A 80 11.40 -6.65 -0.81
C GLY A 80 11.06 -5.25 -0.27
N ALA A 81 11.21 -4.19 -1.06
CA ALA A 81 10.95 -2.80 -0.66
C ALA A 81 10.45 -1.96 -1.84
N HIS A 82 9.79 -0.83 -1.56
CA HIS A 82 9.21 0.03 -2.61
C HIS A 82 10.28 0.70 -3.49
N ASP A 83 11.33 1.22 -2.90
CA ASP A 83 12.48 1.81 -3.60
C ASP A 83 13.25 0.75 -4.41
N ALA A 84 13.39 -0.45 -3.87
CA ALA A 84 13.98 -1.58 -4.60
C ALA A 84 13.15 -1.98 -5.83
N THR A 85 11.81 -1.85 -5.79
CA THR A 85 10.98 -2.07 -6.98
C THR A 85 11.34 -1.09 -8.10
N VAL A 86 11.52 0.20 -7.78
CA VAL A 86 11.94 1.20 -8.76
C VAL A 86 13.31 0.84 -9.34
N ALA A 87 14.25 0.46 -8.49
CA ALA A 87 15.60 0.07 -8.93
C ALA A 87 15.57 -1.18 -9.84
N PHE A 88 14.70 -2.16 -9.56
CA PHE A 88 14.53 -3.36 -10.40
C PHE A 88 14.05 -2.98 -11.81
N VAL A 89 13.03 -2.13 -11.90
CA VAL A 89 12.50 -1.66 -13.18
C VAL A 89 13.53 -0.80 -13.92
N ALA A 90 14.16 0.15 -13.23
CA ALA A 90 15.16 1.04 -13.84
C ALA A 90 16.38 0.27 -14.38
N ALA A 91 16.77 -0.83 -13.74
CA ALA A 91 17.87 -1.69 -14.15
C ALA A 91 17.48 -2.76 -15.16
N GLY A 92 16.19 -2.83 -15.58
CA GLY A 92 15.70 -3.86 -16.50
C GLY A 92 15.67 -5.29 -15.91
N LYS A 93 15.72 -5.42 -14.57
CA LYS A 93 15.53 -6.71 -13.89
C LYS A 93 14.09 -7.19 -13.88
N ALA A 94 13.16 -6.27 -14.05
CA ALA A 94 11.76 -6.52 -14.30
C ALA A 94 11.25 -5.51 -15.34
N ASP A 95 10.35 -5.96 -16.23
CA ASP A 95 9.75 -5.11 -17.26
C ASP A 95 8.79 -4.08 -16.66
N ALA A 96 8.15 -4.47 -15.57
CA ALA A 96 7.26 -3.61 -14.79
C ALA A 96 7.28 -3.98 -13.31
N GLY A 97 6.74 -3.09 -12.48
CA GLY A 97 6.60 -3.33 -11.05
C GLY A 97 5.50 -2.49 -10.43
N VAL A 98 5.26 -2.68 -9.14
CA VAL A 98 4.24 -1.94 -8.40
C VAL A 98 4.75 -1.53 -7.03
N LEU A 99 4.41 -0.32 -6.62
CA LEU A 99 4.80 0.22 -5.32
C LEU A 99 3.74 1.18 -4.76
N ASN A 100 3.94 1.53 -3.51
CA ASN A 100 3.20 2.53 -2.77
C ASN A 100 3.26 3.90 -3.47
N ALA A 101 2.10 4.53 -3.70
CA ALA A 101 2.02 5.81 -4.41
C ALA A 101 2.80 6.93 -3.69
N SER A 102 2.70 7.02 -2.36
CA SER A 102 3.39 8.07 -1.61
C SER A 102 4.92 7.90 -1.58
N VAL A 103 5.41 6.67 -1.70
CA VAL A 103 6.84 6.41 -1.85
C VAL A 103 7.31 6.81 -3.26
N TRP A 104 6.53 6.46 -4.29
CA TRP A 104 6.83 6.92 -5.65
C TRP A 104 6.94 8.45 -5.72
N GLU A 105 5.94 9.17 -5.22
CA GLU A 105 5.90 10.62 -5.21
C GLU A 105 7.12 11.24 -4.51
N LYS A 106 7.52 10.68 -3.35
CA LYS A 106 8.75 11.10 -2.65
C LYS A 106 10.03 10.87 -3.43
N LEU A 107 10.14 9.72 -4.10
CA LEU A 107 11.33 9.42 -4.90
C LEU A 107 11.43 10.37 -6.09
N VAL A 108 10.32 10.74 -6.71
CA VAL A 108 10.25 11.72 -7.80
C VAL A 108 10.60 13.11 -7.28
N GLU A 109 9.99 13.55 -6.19
CA GLU A 109 10.26 14.86 -5.56
C GLU A 109 11.73 15.01 -5.15
N ALA A 110 12.30 13.94 -4.57
CA ALA A 110 13.71 13.89 -4.19
C ALA A 110 14.67 13.69 -5.38
N LYS A 111 14.16 13.63 -6.62
CA LYS A 111 14.94 13.37 -7.85
C LYS A 111 15.76 12.08 -7.79
N LYS A 112 15.26 11.07 -7.06
CA LYS A 112 15.89 9.73 -6.94
C LYS A 112 15.44 8.75 -8.02
N VAL A 113 14.55 9.19 -8.91
CA VAL A 113 14.04 8.43 -10.04
C VAL A 113 14.14 9.30 -11.29
N ASP A 114 14.68 8.70 -12.35
CA ASP A 114 14.65 9.29 -13.70
C ASP A 114 13.27 9.00 -14.32
N THR A 115 12.39 10.00 -14.30
CA THR A 115 11.02 9.88 -14.79
C THR A 115 10.92 9.87 -16.32
N ASP A 116 11.98 10.20 -17.04
CA ASP A 116 12.05 10.02 -18.48
C ASP A 116 12.28 8.54 -18.84
N LYS A 117 12.90 7.80 -17.92
CA LYS A 117 13.18 6.37 -18.09
C LYS A 117 12.11 5.49 -17.45
N VAL A 118 11.72 5.78 -16.20
CA VAL A 118 10.72 4.99 -15.46
C VAL A 118 9.46 5.82 -15.26
N ARG A 119 8.35 5.33 -15.74
CA ARG A 119 7.06 6.03 -15.69
C ARG A 119 5.96 5.21 -15.05
N VAL A 120 4.96 5.88 -14.51
CA VAL A 120 3.69 5.27 -14.11
C VAL A 120 2.83 5.05 -15.36
N PHE A 121 2.32 3.83 -15.55
CA PHE A 121 1.40 3.51 -16.64
C PHE A 121 -0.02 3.16 -16.15
N ALA A 122 -0.16 2.78 -14.86
CA ALA A 122 -1.46 2.53 -14.25
C ALA A 122 -1.43 2.84 -12.75
N THR A 123 -2.60 3.12 -12.19
CA THR A 123 -2.81 3.33 -10.76
C THR A 123 -4.00 2.48 -10.32
N THR A 124 -3.93 1.86 -9.14
CA THR A 124 -5.06 1.09 -8.61
C THR A 124 -6.25 2.00 -8.31
N PRO A 125 -7.48 1.45 -8.25
CA PRO A 125 -8.55 2.09 -7.50
C PRO A 125 -8.11 2.38 -6.06
N PRO A 126 -8.73 3.37 -5.38
CA PRO A 126 -8.42 3.67 -3.99
C PRO A 126 -8.86 2.55 -3.05
N TYR A 127 -8.10 2.36 -1.98
CA TYR A 127 -8.37 1.42 -0.91
C TYR A 127 -7.90 1.97 0.43
N PHE A 128 -8.37 1.39 1.55
CA PHE A 128 -7.87 1.71 2.88
C PHE A 128 -6.52 1.02 3.10
N ASP A 129 -5.53 1.72 3.70
CA ASP A 129 -4.20 1.14 3.95
C ASP A 129 -3.84 1.18 5.44
N TYR A 130 -2.94 2.07 5.86
CA TYR A 130 -2.45 2.08 7.23
C TYR A 130 -3.53 2.47 8.24
N ASN A 131 -3.40 1.90 9.44
CA ASN A 131 -4.21 2.27 10.60
C ASN A 131 -3.44 2.03 11.90
N TRP A 132 -3.92 2.66 12.96
CA TRP A 132 -3.53 2.38 14.31
C TRP A 132 -4.53 1.38 14.90
N THR A 133 -3.99 0.24 15.35
CA THR A 133 -4.78 -0.88 15.87
C THR A 133 -4.33 -1.19 17.28
N VAL A 134 -5.28 -1.37 18.16
CA VAL A 134 -5.06 -1.76 19.56
C VAL A 134 -5.51 -3.19 19.82
N ARG A 135 -5.02 -3.78 20.91
CA ARG A 135 -5.52 -5.07 21.39
C ARG A 135 -6.97 -4.92 21.87
N GLY A 136 -7.78 -5.93 21.59
CA GLY A 136 -9.21 -5.91 21.95
C GLY A 136 -9.51 -6.13 23.44
N ASP A 137 -8.49 -6.52 24.22
CA ASP A 137 -8.58 -6.74 25.67
C ASP A 137 -8.13 -5.52 26.50
N LEU A 138 -7.79 -4.39 25.83
CA LEU A 138 -7.51 -3.14 26.53
C LEU A 138 -8.77 -2.55 27.16
N ASP A 139 -8.58 -1.85 28.29
CA ASP A 139 -9.64 -1.09 28.93
C ASP A 139 -10.30 -0.12 27.92
N PRO A 140 -11.63 -0.16 27.75
CA PRO A 140 -12.36 0.74 26.87
C PRO A 140 -12.09 2.22 27.09
N ALA A 141 -11.89 2.64 28.37
CA ALA A 141 -11.55 4.02 28.70
C ALA A 141 -10.15 4.40 28.16
N LEU A 142 -9.20 3.48 28.20
CA LEU A 142 -7.88 3.67 27.62
C LEU A 142 -7.95 3.75 26.08
N ILE A 143 -8.71 2.86 25.43
CA ILE A 143 -8.93 2.89 23.99
C ILE A 143 -9.51 4.24 23.57
N LYS A 144 -10.54 4.72 24.29
CA LYS A 144 -11.14 6.03 24.02
C LYS A 144 -10.11 7.15 24.18
N LYS A 145 -9.34 7.14 25.26
CA LYS A 145 -8.31 8.16 25.50
C LYS A 145 -7.25 8.19 24.40
N LEU A 146 -6.76 7.02 23.97
CA LEU A 146 -5.81 6.91 22.84
C LEU A 146 -6.41 7.47 21.56
N THR A 147 -7.64 7.09 21.24
CA THR A 147 -8.35 7.60 20.06
C THR A 147 -8.49 9.12 20.10
N ASP A 148 -8.93 9.67 21.23
CA ASP A 148 -9.14 11.11 21.42
C ASP A 148 -7.82 11.90 21.28
N VAL A 149 -6.69 11.34 21.74
CA VAL A 149 -5.37 11.96 21.58
C VAL A 149 -4.99 12.09 20.12
N PHE A 150 -5.12 11.00 19.33
CA PHE A 150 -4.82 11.06 17.91
C PHE A 150 -5.72 12.04 17.16
N LEU A 151 -7.03 12.05 17.45
CA LEU A 151 -7.99 12.91 16.76
C LEU A 151 -7.83 14.41 17.07
N LYS A 152 -7.10 14.75 18.14
CA LYS A 152 -6.80 16.13 18.52
C LYS A 152 -5.52 16.67 17.89
N LEU A 153 -4.66 15.80 17.35
CA LEU A 153 -3.43 16.24 16.69
C LEU A 153 -3.77 17.11 15.47
N ASP A 154 -3.12 18.27 15.39
CA ASP A 154 -3.30 19.26 14.35
C ASP A 154 -1.95 19.63 13.71
N ALA A 155 -1.83 19.45 12.41
CA ALA A 155 -0.62 19.80 11.64
C ALA A 155 -0.27 21.30 11.67
N ASN A 156 -1.23 22.16 12.03
CA ASN A 156 -1.02 23.61 12.19
C ASN A 156 -0.56 23.99 13.61
N ASN A 157 -0.71 23.10 14.57
CA ASN A 157 -0.21 23.32 15.94
C ASN A 157 1.30 23.09 15.97
N PRO A 158 2.13 24.05 16.42
CA PRO A 158 3.59 23.90 16.47
C PRO A 158 4.05 22.67 17.28
N ASP A 159 3.37 22.32 18.36
CA ASP A 159 3.72 21.20 19.23
C ASP A 159 3.44 19.83 18.58
N ASP A 160 2.44 19.76 17.70
CA ASP A 160 2.04 18.53 17.00
C ASP A 160 2.72 18.38 15.64
N LYS A 161 3.21 19.48 15.07
CA LYS A 161 3.72 19.57 13.70
C LYS A 161 4.80 18.53 13.40
N GLU A 162 5.71 18.29 14.32
CA GLU A 162 6.79 17.32 14.14
C GLU A 162 6.23 15.89 14.07
N ILE A 163 5.32 15.54 14.98
CA ILE A 163 4.66 14.23 15.00
C ILE A 163 3.88 14.01 13.72
N MET A 164 3.10 15.01 13.30
CA MET A 164 2.29 14.94 12.07
C MET A 164 3.18 14.79 10.83
N ALA A 165 4.29 15.50 10.76
CA ALA A 165 5.26 15.39 9.67
C ALA A 165 5.94 14.02 9.62
N LEU A 166 6.36 13.47 10.76
CA LEU A 166 6.93 12.12 10.87
C LEU A 166 5.93 11.06 10.39
N GLN A 167 4.66 11.20 10.75
CA GLN A 167 3.58 10.31 10.31
C GLN A 167 3.12 10.60 8.88
N ARG A 168 3.53 11.71 8.26
CA ARG A 168 3.02 12.19 6.96
C ARG A 168 1.51 12.29 6.97
N ALA A 169 0.97 12.78 8.06
CA ALA A 169 -0.46 12.92 8.29
C ALA A 169 -0.86 14.38 8.15
N SER A 170 -1.84 14.66 7.31
CA SER A 170 -2.54 15.95 7.32
C SER A 170 -3.52 16.02 8.48
N LYS A 171 -4.17 14.89 8.77
CA LYS A 171 -5.16 14.72 9.82
C LYS A 171 -5.32 13.27 10.19
N PHE A 172 -5.65 12.97 11.45
CA PHE A 172 -6.14 11.66 11.85
C PHE A 172 -7.68 11.64 11.86
N ILE A 173 -8.27 10.55 11.37
CA ILE A 173 -9.71 10.33 11.34
C ILE A 173 -10.04 8.97 11.99
N PRO A 174 -11.27 8.80 12.51
CA PRO A 174 -11.71 7.50 13.02
C PRO A 174 -11.71 6.45 11.93
N THR A 175 -11.45 5.20 12.32
CA THR A 175 -11.58 4.06 11.41
C THR A 175 -12.29 2.89 12.10
N LYS A 176 -12.66 1.89 11.32
CA LYS A 176 -13.37 0.69 11.77
C LYS A 176 -12.97 -0.54 10.95
N LYS A 177 -13.25 -1.73 11.46
CA LYS A 177 -12.84 -3.02 10.84
C LYS A 177 -13.34 -3.16 9.41
N GLU A 178 -14.56 -2.75 9.13
CA GLU A 178 -15.23 -2.92 7.84
C GLU A 178 -14.52 -2.17 6.70
N ASN A 179 -13.80 -1.09 7.03
CA ASN A 179 -13.01 -0.35 6.05
C ASN A 179 -11.91 -1.22 5.40
N TYR A 180 -11.50 -2.30 6.06
CA TYR A 180 -10.40 -3.18 5.64
C TYR A 180 -10.88 -4.52 5.03
N ASP A 181 -12.17 -4.69 4.77
CA ASP A 181 -12.74 -5.89 4.14
C ASP A 181 -12.14 -6.16 2.75
N GLY A 182 -11.81 -5.10 2.02
CA GLY A 182 -11.13 -5.21 0.73
C GLY A 182 -9.73 -5.84 0.84
N ILE A 183 -8.98 -5.47 1.88
CA ILE A 183 -7.66 -6.06 2.16
C ILE A 183 -7.80 -7.51 2.60
N GLU A 184 -8.83 -7.83 3.39
CA GLU A 184 -9.11 -9.21 3.80
C GLU A 184 -9.43 -10.10 2.59
N LYS A 185 -10.30 -9.64 1.69
CA LYS A 185 -10.61 -10.33 0.42
C LYS A 185 -9.35 -10.52 -0.44
N ALA A 186 -8.52 -9.49 -0.54
CA ALA A 186 -7.25 -9.58 -1.27
C ALA A 186 -6.30 -10.62 -0.64
N ALA A 187 -6.22 -10.68 0.69
CA ALA A 187 -5.39 -11.64 1.40
C ALA A 187 -5.91 -13.09 1.25
N GLN A 188 -7.24 -13.28 1.26
CA GLN A 188 -7.88 -14.57 0.96
C GLN A 188 -7.58 -15.02 -0.47
N SER A 189 -7.76 -14.13 -1.45
CA SER A 189 -7.44 -14.39 -2.86
C SER A 189 -5.97 -14.76 -3.09
N ALA A 190 -5.07 -14.19 -2.29
CA ALA A 190 -3.63 -14.49 -2.34
C ALA A 190 -3.25 -15.76 -1.56
N GLY A 191 -4.21 -16.47 -0.92
CA GLY A 191 -3.94 -17.67 -0.12
C GLY A 191 -3.25 -17.39 1.23
N LEU A 192 -3.18 -16.12 1.66
CA LEU A 192 -2.56 -15.72 2.93
C LEU A 192 -3.54 -15.81 4.11
N LEU A 193 -4.81 -15.91 3.83
CA LEU A 193 -5.89 -16.19 4.79
C LEU A 193 -6.63 -17.44 4.33
N LYS A 194 -6.78 -18.41 5.24
CA LYS A 194 -7.64 -19.57 5.07
C LYS A 194 -9.01 -19.29 5.66
#